data_f3a15b2490d8a70265dd749ef605bb5a
#
_entry.id   f3a15b2490d8a70265dd749ef605bb5a
#
_cell.length_a   1.000
_cell.length_b   1.000
_cell.length_c   1.000
_cell.angle_alpha   90.00
_cell.angle_beta   90.00
_cell.angle_gamma   90.00
#
_symmetry.space_group_name_H-M   'P 1'
#
loop_
_entity.id
_entity.type
_entity.pdbx_description
1 polymer ?
#
loop_
_entity_poly.entity_id
_entity_poly.type
_entity_poly.pdbx_seq_one_letter_code
_entity_poly.pdbx_strand_id
1 'polypeptide(L)'
;MSKPAQMYDHELNPTKGWPSPYAVDKAVEFVAADADEVAYRGQVVSLNAQAKFQLGLECGAMPIFLLNTSTDYDVVGDDGNLVGGTGGVPVMSGLVAISGLELESTEYDSTGTYAPNDKLTAGVPGDADAGVLKIGVAYTDTICGVVSDGVITNEFRKTVLRFWPVFLPPLECVEPSL
;
A
#
# COMPACT_ATOMS: atom_id res chain seq x y z
N MET A 1 -14.08 -25.21 -7.92
CA MET A 1 -13.89 -23.88 -8.52
C MET A 1 -12.47 -23.45 -8.20
N SER A 2 -11.62 -23.26 -9.20
CA SER A 2 -10.27 -22.72 -9.00
C SER A 2 -10.42 -21.25 -8.63
N LYS A 3 -9.84 -20.82 -7.49
CA LYS A 3 -9.74 -19.40 -7.13
C LYS A 3 -9.03 -18.67 -8.26
N PRO A 4 -9.48 -17.47 -8.65
CA PRO A 4 -8.78 -16.70 -9.67
C PRO A 4 -7.33 -16.47 -9.24
N ALA A 5 -6.40 -16.62 -10.17
CA ALA A 5 -4.95 -16.51 -9.97
C ALA A 5 -4.53 -15.17 -9.32
N GLN A 6 -5.31 -14.13 -9.51
CA GLN A 6 -5.07 -12.80 -8.97
C GLN A 6 -4.97 -12.71 -7.44
N MET A 7 -5.59 -13.64 -6.71
CA MET A 7 -5.59 -13.59 -5.24
C MET A 7 -4.22 -13.89 -4.61
N TYR A 8 -3.27 -14.43 -5.38
CA TYR A 8 -1.94 -14.82 -4.92
C TYR A 8 -0.81 -13.98 -5.51
N ASP A 9 -1.13 -13.01 -6.37
CA ASP A 9 -0.12 -12.23 -7.09
C ASP A 9 0.34 -10.99 -6.31
N HIS A 10 -0.46 -10.52 -5.35
CA HIS A 10 -0.19 -9.33 -4.55
C HIS A 10 0.22 -9.73 -3.13
N GLU A 11 1.43 -9.35 -2.73
CA GLU A 11 1.99 -9.74 -1.44
C GLU A 11 2.57 -8.55 -0.68
N LEU A 12 2.34 -8.55 0.61
CA LEU A 12 3.06 -7.77 1.58
C LEU A 12 3.39 -8.69 2.76
N ASN A 13 4.66 -9.02 2.95
CA ASN A 13 5.10 -9.94 3.98
C ASN A 13 6.16 -9.30 4.88
N PRO A 14 6.04 -9.39 6.20
CA PRO A 14 7.12 -9.04 7.10
C PRO A 14 8.22 -10.10 7.02
N THR A 15 9.46 -9.68 6.82
CA THR A 15 10.63 -10.57 6.84
C THR A 15 11.39 -10.49 8.14
N LYS A 16 11.37 -9.31 8.77
CA LYS A 16 11.96 -9.06 10.09
C LYS A 16 11.04 -8.16 10.91
N GLY A 17 10.94 -8.49 12.17
CA GLY A 17 10.04 -7.80 13.09
C GLY A 17 8.57 -8.23 12.85
N TRP A 18 7.81 -8.30 13.92
CA TRP A 18 6.35 -8.46 13.82
C TRP A 18 5.73 -7.11 14.14
N PRO A 19 4.76 -6.66 13.34
CA PRO A 19 4.00 -5.50 13.72
C PRO A 19 3.42 -5.74 15.09
N SER A 20 3.60 -4.77 15.99
CA SER A 20 2.89 -4.79 17.25
C SER A 20 1.38 -4.90 16.94
N PRO A 21 0.59 -5.67 17.71
CA PRO A 21 -0.86 -5.70 17.54
C PRO A 21 -1.51 -4.31 17.64
N TYR A 22 -0.80 -3.33 18.18
CA TYR A 22 -1.23 -1.92 18.21
C TYR A 22 -0.89 -1.14 16.93
N ALA A 23 -0.12 -1.71 16.04
CA ALA A 23 0.31 -1.08 14.79
C ALA A 23 -0.52 -1.52 13.59
N VAL A 24 -1.27 -2.59 13.73
CA VAL A 24 -2.30 -2.98 12.76
C VAL A 24 -3.51 -2.13 13.08
N ASP A 25 -3.74 -1.12 12.27
CA ASP A 25 -4.82 -0.21 12.52
C ASP A 25 -6.18 -0.87 12.24
N LYS A 26 -7.19 -0.26 12.84
CA LYS A 26 -8.59 -0.59 12.62
C LYS A 26 -8.94 -0.55 11.14
N ALA A 27 -9.93 -1.31 10.79
CA ALA A 27 -10.53 -1.29 9.47
C ALA A 27 -11.05 0.12 9.12
N VAL A 28 -10.64 0.65 7.98
CA VAL A 28 -11.01 1.97 7.48
C VAL A 28 -11.67 1.82 6.11
N GLU A 29 -12.71 2.59 5.86
CA GLU A 29 -13.38 2.62 4.56
C GLU A 29 -12.40 3.06 3.47
N PHE A 30 -12.44 2.37 2.34
CA PHE A 30 -11.68 2.72 1.14
C PHE A 30 -12.60 3.46 0.15
N VAL A 31 -12.12 4.56 -0.37
CA VAL A 31 -12.79 5.35 -1.42
C VAL A 31 -12.00 5.21 -2.70
N ALA A 32 -12.56 4.52 -3.67
CA ALA A 32 -12.04 4.43 -5.01
C ALA A 32 -12.18 5.78 -5.73
N ALA A 33 -11.16 6.20 -6.48
CA ALA A 33 -11.24 7.38 -7.34
C ALA A 33 -12.17 7.12 -8.54
N ASP A 34 -12.12 5.90 -9.07
CA ASP A 34 -12.96 5.42 -10.16
C ASP A 34 -13.71 4.14 -9.76
N ALA A 35 -14.83 3.88 -10.42
CA ALA A 35 -15.71 2.74 -10.10
C ALA A 35 -15.02 1.36 -10.25
N ASP A 36 -13.98 1.28 -11.08
CA ASP A 36 -13.24 0.06 -11.36
C ASP A 36 -11.87 0.03 -10.64
N GLU A 37 -11.57 1.02 -9.79
CA GLU A 37 -10.31 1.06 -9.06
C GLU A 37 -10.26 -0.06 -8.02
N VAL A 38 -9.26 -0.89 -8.13
CA VAL A 38 -8.96 -1.97 -7.17
C VAL A 38 -7.68 -1.64 -6.44
N ALA A 39 -7.76 -1.58 -5.12
CA ALA A 39 -6.58 -1.45 -4.28
C ALA A 39 -6.09 -2.84 -3.87
N TYR A 40 -4.81 -3.10 -4.10
CA TYR A 40 -4.18 -4.39 -3.83
C TYR A 40 -3.39 -4.39 -2.54
N ARG A 41 -3.34 -5.56 -1.91
CA ARG A 41 -2.45 -5.79 -0.77
C ARG A 41 -1.02 -5.41 -1.11
N GLY A 42 -0.37 -4.63 -0.26
CA GLY A 42 1.00 -4.15 -0.45
C GLY A 42 1.11 -2.77 -1.10
N GLN A 43 0.04 -2.26 -1.68
CA GLN A 43 0.00 -0.88 -2.14
C GLN A 43 -0.06 0.10 -0.97
N VAL A 44 0.37 1.33 -1.25
CA VAL A 44 0.35 2.43 -0.29
C VAL A 44 -0.93 3.24 -0.44
N VAL A 45 -1.55 3.53 0.67
CA VAL A 45 -2.70 4.43 0.77
C VAL A 45 -2.40 5.56 1.73
N SER A 46 -3.13 6.64 1.61
CA SER A 46 -3.19 7.75 2.56
C SER A 46 -4.62 7.98 3.04
N LEU A 47 -4.77 8.72 4.13
CA LEU A 47 -6.08 9.16 4.59
C LEU A 47 -6.47 10.44 3.86
N ASN A 48 -7.65 10.44 3.26
CA ASN A 48 -8.24 11.67 2.71
C ASN A 48 -8.84 12.58 3.82
N ALA A 49 -9.39 13.72 3.43
CA ALA A 49 -9.99 14.68 4.35
C ALA A 49 -11.17 14.11 5.18
N GLN A 50 -11.79 13.02 4.74
CA GLN A 50 -12.87 12.32 5.46
C GLN A 50 -12.35 11.18 6.34
N ALA A 51 -11.03 11.06 6.53
CA ALA A 51 -10.36 9.97 7.25
C ALA A 51 -10.65 8.58 6.67
N LYS A 52 -10.84 8.49 5.35
CA LYS A 52 -11.00 7.25 4.60
C LYS A 52 -9.72 6.96 3.80
N PHE A 53 -9.45 5.69 3.53
CA PHE A 53 -8.34 5.31 2.67
C PHE A 53 -8.61 5.72 1.23
N GLN A 54 -7.62 6.33 0.61
CA GLN A 54 -7.54 6.53 -0.83
C GLN A 54 -6.23 5.94 -1.35
N LEU A 55 -6.26 5.36 -2.54
CA LEU A 55 -5.07 4.78 -3.15
C LEU A 55 -4.08 5.87 -3.50
N GLY A 56 -2.82 5.66 -3.14
CA GLY A 56 -1.75 6.61 -3.39
C GLY A 56 -1.29 7.35 -2.14
N LEU A 57 -0.16 8.03 -2.28
CA LEU A 57 0.51 8.76 -1.21
C LEU A 57 0.49 10.26 -1.50
N GLU A 58 -0.36 10.99 -0.81
CA GLU A 58 -0.36 12.44 -0.88
C GLU A 58 0.89 13.05 -0.24
N CYS A 59 1.24 14.24 -0.69
CA CYS A 59 2.35 14.99 -0.16
C CYS A 59 2.18 15.24 1.35
N GLY A 60 3.15 14.82 2.14
CA GLY A 60 3.15 14.96 3.59
C GLY A 60 2.21 14.03 4.34
N ALA A 61 1.41 13.24 3.65
CA ALA A 61 0.52 12.27 4.30
C ALA A 61 1.29 11.07 4.86
N MET A 62 0.78 10.50 5.95
CA MET A 62 1.34 9.29 6.54
C MET A 62 1.11 8.10 5.62
N PRO A 63 2.16 7.37 5.21
CA PRO A 63 2.01 6.17 4.40
C PRO A 63 1.42 5.02 5.20
N ILE A 64 0.46 4.33 4.60
CA ILE A 64 -0.18 3.15 5.17
C ILE A 64 -0.12 2.05 4.11
N PHE A 65 0.41 0.88 4.45
CA PHE A 65 0.53 -0.26 3.56
C PHE A 65 -0.67 -1.15 3.72
N LEU A 66 -1.38 -1.45 2.63
CA LEU A 66 -2.56 -2.29 2.68
C LEU A 66 -2.22 -3.75 3.01
N LEU A 67 -2.97 -4.33 3.93
CA LEU A 67 -2.84 -5.73 4.36
C LEU A 67 -3.79 -6.67 3.62
N ASN A 68 -4.73 -6.14 2.85
CA ASN A 68 -5.71 -6.89 2.09
C ASN A 68 -6.06 -6.16 0.79
N THR A 69 -6.64 -6.90 -0.15
CA THR A 69 -7.13 -6.36 -1.43
C THR A 69 -8.57 -5.89 -1.29
N SER A 70 -8.96 -4.84 -1.97
CA SER A 70 -10.33 -4.28 -1.88
C SER A 70 -11.43 -5.25 -2.36
N THR A 71 -11.06 -6.27 -3.12
CA THR A 71 -11.96 -7.33 -3.59
C THR A 71 -12.05 -8.54 -2.65
N ASP A 72 -11.19 -8.61 -1.62
CA ASP A 72 -11.13 -9.74 -0.69
C ASP A 72 -12.27 -9.73 0.35
N TYR A 73 -13.04 -8.66 0.39
CA TYR A 73 -14.16 -8.53 1.31
C TYR A 73 -15.47 -8.99 0.66
N ASP A 74 -15.73 -10.25 0.84
CA ASP A 74 -17.09 -10.73 0.94
C ASP A 74 -17.57 -10.48 2.38
N VAL A 75 -18.05 -9.29 2.64
CA VAL A 75 -18.73 -9.02 3.92
C VAL A 75 -20.04 -9.80 3.89
N VAL A 76 -20.13 -10.79 4.77
CA VAL A 76 -21.42 -11.45 5.03
C VAL A 76 -22.29 -10.42 5.75
N GLY A 77 -23.33 -9.94 5.08
CA GLY A 77 -24.34 -9.10 5.71
C GLY A 77 -25.08 -9.83 6.82
N ASP A 78 -25.77 -9.10 7.67
CA ASP A 78 -26.56 -9.64 8.79
C ASP A 78 -27.63 -10.67 8.36
N ASP A 79 -27.94 -10.72 7.08
CA ASP A 79 -28.86 -11.67 6.44
C ASP A 79 -28.16 -12.94 5.90
N GLY A 80 -26.85 -13.07 6.10
CA GLY A 80 -26.05 -14.21 5.64
C GLY A 80 -25.75 -14.19 4.13
N ASN A 81 -26.14 -13.14 3.42
CA ASN A 81 -25.76 -12.95 2.03
C ASN A 81 -24.41 -12.28 1.90
N LEU A 82 -23.61 -12.74 0.92
CA LEU A 82 -22.37 -12.08 0.55
C LEU A 82 -22.71 -10.71 -0.05
N VAL A 83 -22.39 -9.64 0.65
CA VAL A 83 -22.50 -8.27 0.14
C VAL A 83 -21.23 -8.01 -0.68
N GLY A 84 -21.11 -8.74 -1.78
CA GLY A 84 -20.11 -8.52 -2.79
C GLY A 84 -20.57 -7.45 -3.76
N GLY A 85 -19.91 -6.32 -3.80
CA GLY A 85 -19.79 -5.53 -5.01
C GLY A 85 -20.95 -4.66 -5.48
N THR A 86 -22.04 -4.51 -4.76
CA THR A 86 -23.07 -3.55 -5.17
C THR A 86 -23.55 -2.72 -3.97
N GLY A 87 -22.83 -1.64 -3.71
CA GLY A 87 -23.23 -0.60 -2.76
C GLY A 87 -22.55 -0.66 -1.37
N GLY A 88 -21.71 -1.64 -1.11
CA GLY A 88 -20.88 -1.68 0.10
C GLY A 88 -19.56 -0.91 -0.11
N VAL A 89 -19.23 0.00 0.78
CA VAL A 89 -17.90 0.61 0.79
C VAL A 89 -16.93 -0.43 1.33
N PRO A 90 -15.86 -0.80 0.57
CA PRO A 90 -14.88 -1.76 1.07
C PRO A 90 -14.19 -1.21 2.32
N VAL A 91 -14.08 -2.06 3.34
CA VAL A 91 -13.37 -1.75 4.57
C VAL A 91 -12.04 -2.47 4.55
N MET A 92 -10.95 -1.72 4.66
CA MET A 92 -9.61 -2.24 4.48
C MET A 92 -8.77 -2.07 5.75
N SER A 93 -7.78 -2.94 5.91
CA SER A 93 -6.81 -2.86 7.00
C SER A 93 -5.47 -2.39 6.46
N GLY A 94 -4.79 -1.54 7.19
CA GLY A 94 -3.49 -1.00 6.82
C GLY A 94 -2.44 -1.11 7.93
N LEU A 95 -1.19 -1.19 7.52
CA LEU A 95 -0.02 -1.18 8.38
C LEU A 95 0.66 0.18 8.27
N VAL A 96 0.71 0.90 9.38
CA VAL A 96 1.47 2.16 9.47
C VAL A 96 2.98 1.86 9.52
N ALA A 97 3.78 2.73 8.92
CA ALA A 97 5.24 2.61 8.96
C ALA A 97 5.77 2.55 10.39
N ILE A 98 6.51 1.48 10.71
CA ILE A 98 7.05 1.22 12.05
C ILE A 98 8.53 0.93 11.97
N SER A 99 9.28 1.54 12.87
CA SER A 99 10.71 1.29 13.03
C SER A 99 10.98 -0.18 13.41
N GLY A 100 11.97 -0.78 12.76
CA GLY A 100 12.41 -2.15 13.04
C GLY A 100 11.67 -3.25 12.27
N LEU A 101 10.70 -2.89 11.45
CA LEU A 101 10.02 -3.79 10.54
C LEU A 101 10.74 -3.82 9.19
N GLU A 102 10.86 -4.99 8.58
CA GLU A 102 11.29 -5.15 7.18
C GLU A 102 10.17 -5.86 6.43
N LEU A 103 9.81 -5.34 5.27
CA LEU A 103 8.71 -5.82 4.44
C LEU A 103 9.21 -6.26 3.06
N GLU A 104 8.45 -7.18 2.47
CA GLU A 104 8.52 -7.54 1.06
C GLU A 104 7.18 -7.19 0.41
N SER A 105 7.22 -6.50 -0.74
CA SER A 105 6.02 -6.20 -1.53
C SER A 105 6.22 -6.52 -3.00
N THR A 106 5.15 -6.99 -3.64
CA THR A 106 5.05 -7.15 -5.10
C THR A 106 4.62 -5.86 -5.79
N GLU A 107 4.11 -4.89 -5.02
CA GLU A 107 3.51 -3.65 -5.53
C GLU A 107 4.56 -2.55 -5.67
N TYR A 108 5.44 -2.70 -6.65
CA TYR A 108 6.49 -1.72 -6.98
C TYR A 108 6.65 -1.57 -8.49
N ASP A 109 7.17 -0.43 -8.93
CA ASP A 109 7.50 -0.19 -10.34
C ASP A 109 8.63 -1.12 -10.79
N SER A 110 8.28 -2.17 -11.52
CA SER A 110 9.22 -3.19 -12.01
C SER A 110 10.22 -2.67 -13.05
N THR A 111 10.03 -1.47 -13.58
CA THR A 111 10.94 -0.83 -14.55
C THR A 111 12.09 -0.09 -13.84
N GLY A 112 11.93 0.19 -12.54
CA GLY A 112 12.92 0.85 -11.71
C GLY A 112 14.11 -0.03 -11.36
N THR A 113 15.22 0.60 -11.02
CA THR A 113 16.39 -0.06 -10.42
C THR A 113 16.49 0.35 -8.95
N TYR A 114 16.56 -0.63 -8.06
CA TYR A 114 16.51 -0.42 -6.61
C TYR A 114 17.79 -0.90 -5.97
N ALA A 115 18.56 0.01 -5.42
CA ALA A 115 19.78 -0.29 -4.66
C ALA A 115 19.54 -0.12 -3.15
N PRO A 116 20.24 -0.84 -2.29
CA PRO A 116 20.17 -0.62 -0.85
C PRO A 116 20.37 0.86 -0.48
N ASN A 117 19.56 1.35 0.44
CA ASN A 117 19.44 2.74 0.90
C ASN A 117 18.71 3.72 -0.05
N ASP A 118 18.26 3.29 -1.22
CA ASP A 118 17.36 4.13 -2.03
C ASP A 118 16.09 4.46 -1.25
N LYS A 119 15.58 5.67 -1.45
CA LYS A 119 14.35 6.12 -0.84
C LYS A 119 13.18 5.72 -1.71
N LEU A 120 12.10 5.28 -1.07
CA LEU A 120 10.87 4.91 -1.74
C LEU A 120 9.77 5.92 -1.44
N THR A 121 9.06 6.27 -2.47
CA THR A 121 7.76 6.93 -2.43
C THR A 121 6.71 6.02 -3.07
N ALA A 122 5.48 6.51 -3.20
CA ALA A 122 4.44 5.81 -3.95
C ALA A 122 3.72 6.78 -4.90
N GLY A 123 3.07 6.23 -5.92
CA GLY A 123 2.26 7.04 -6.83
C GLY A 123 1.18 7.82 -6.07
N VAL A 124 0.90 9.02 -6.52
CA VAL A 124 -0.09 9.91 -5.89
C VAL A 124 -1.52 9.50 -6.24
N PRO A 125 -2.52 9.89 -5.43
CA PRO A 125 -3.92 9.59 -5.74
C PRO A 125 -4.35 10.12 -7.13
N GLY A 126 -5.03 9.26 -7.89
CA GLY A 126 -5.52 9.57 -9.23
C GLY A 126 -4.54 9.28 -10.38
N ASP A 127 -3.29 8.96 -10.09
CA ASP A 127 -2.34 8.53 -11.11
C ASP A 127 -2.52 7.04 -11.43
N ALA A 128 -2.07 6.64 -12.63
CA ALA A 128 -2.13 5.24 -13.06
C ALA A 128 -1.28 4.29 -12.21
N ASP A 129 -0.27 4.83 -11.52
CA ASP A 129 0.62 4.13 -10.59
C ASP A 129 0.31 4.44 -9.12
N ALA A 130 -0.90 4.95 -8.82
CA ALA A 130 -1.31 5.28 -7.46
C ALA A 130 -1.02 4.12 -6.50
N GLY A 131 -0.35 4.41 -5.38
CA GLY A 131 0.00 3.42 -4.36
C GLY A 131 1.11 2.45 -4.71
N VAL A 132 1.64 2.46 -5.93
CA VAL A 132 2.77 1.61 -6.35
C VAL A 132 4.07 2.21 -5.86
N LEU A 133 4.92 1.39 -5.22
CA LEU A 133 6.23 1.82 -4.71
C LEU A 133 7.18 2.14 -5.88
N LYS A 134 7.85 3.27 -5.77
CA LYS A 134 8.87 3.74 -6.74
C LYS A 134 9.97 4.51 -6.05
N ILE A 135 11.05 4.79 -6.79
CA ILE A 135 12.14 5.62 -6.26
C ILE A 135 11.61 7.01 -5.96
N GLY A 136 11.91 7.49 -4.76
CA GLY A 136 11.56 8.83 -4.29
C GLY A 136 12.78 9.70 -4.04
N VAL A 137 12.60 11.00 -4.13
CA VAL A 137 13.62 12.01 -3.86
C VAL A 137 13.41 12.57 -2.47
N ALA A 138 14.39 12.36 -1.58
CA ALA A 138 14.33 12.92 -0.23
C ALA A 138 14.13 14.44 -0.26
N TYR A 139 13.35 14.94 0.69
CA TYR A 139 12.94 16.34 0.85
C TYR A 139 11.93 16.87 -0.19
N THR A 140 11.77 16.21 -1.33
CA THR A 140 10.80 16.55 -2.37
C THR A 140 9.55 15.70 -2.26
N ASP A 141 9.76 14.37 -2.11
CA ASP A 141 8.67 13.40 -2.04
C ASP A 141 8.38 13.01 -0.60
N THR A 142 7.17 12.56 -0.33
CA THR A 142 6.85 11.84 0.91
C THR A 142 7.50 10.46 0.83
N ILE A 143 8.47 10.20 1.70
CA ILE A 143 9.16 8.93 1.72
C ILE A 143 8.41 7.94 2.61
N CYS A 144 8.07 6.78 2.03
CA CYS A 144 7.36 5.69 2.70
C CYS A 144 8.23 4.48 3.01
N GLY A 145 9.44 4.42 2.47
CA GLY A 145 10.35 3.30 2.69
C GLY A 145 11.80 3.59 2.34
N VAL A 146 12.67 2.68 2.76
CA VAL A 146 14.09 2.65 2.37
C VAL A 146 14.42 1.23 1.94
N VAL A 147 14.96 1.07 0.74
CA VAL A 147 15.33 -0.24 0.21
C VAL A 147 16.38 -0.90 1.12
N SER A 148 16.13 -2.14 1.53
CA SER A 148 17.06 -2.93 2.35
C SER A 148 18.00 -3.79 1.48
N ASP A 149 17.43 -4.69 0.68
CA ASP A 149 18.21 -5.62 -0.18
C ASP A 149 17.96 -5.40 -1.68
N GLY A 150 16.99 -4.56 -2.05
CA GLY A 150 16.59 -4.38 -3.44
C GLY A 150 15.51 -5.37 -3.88
N VAL A 151 15.48 -5.64 -5.19
CA VAL A 151 14.56 -6.61 -5.78
C VAL A 151 15.16 -8.00 -5.69
N ILE A 152 14.44 -8.91 -5.07
CA ILE A 152 14.86 -10.29 -4.84
C ILE A 152 13.79 -11.29 -5.26
N THR A 153 14.15 -12.56 -5.36
CA THR A 153 13.18 -13.66 -5.44
C THR A 153 13.04 -14.29 -4.07
N ASN A 154 11.86 -14.22 -3.48
CA ASN A 154 11.59 -14.76 -2.15
C ASN A 154 11.41 -16.28 -2.15
N GLU A 155 11.23 -16.88 -0.96
CA GLU A 155 11.05 -18.33 -0.79
C GLU A 155 9.81 -18.89 -1.54
N PHE A 156 8.82 -18.07 -1.81
CA PHE A 156 7.62 -18.43 -2.59
C PHE A 156 7.82 -18.26 -4.11
N ARG A 157 9.07 -18.01 -4.56
CA ARG A 157 9.46 -17.78 -5.96
C ARG A 157 8.82 -16.55 -6.60
N LYS A 158 8.43 -15.56 -5.79
CA LYS A 158 7.95 -14.27 -6.28
C LYS A 158 9.07 -13.25 -6.29
N THR A 159 9.05 -12.39 -7.28
CA THR A 159 9.94 -11.23 -7.36
C THR A 159 9.34 -10.12 -6.52
N VAL A 160 10.04 -9.68 -5.49
CA VAL A 160 9.57 -8.72 -4.50
C VAL A 160 10.62 -7.64 -4.26
N LEU A 161 10.17 -6.45 -3.91
CA LEU A 161 11.00 -5.38 -3.39
C LEU A 161 11.07 -5.50 -1.86
N ARG A 162 12.29 -5.56 -1.30
CA ARG A 162 12.52 -5.63 0.14
C ARG A 162 12.94 -4.27 0.68
N PHE A 163 12.27 -3.82 1.75
CA PHE A 163 12.47 -2.48 2.29
C PHE A 163 12.10 -2.36 3.77
N TRP A 164 12.61 -1.32 4.40
CA TRP A 164 12.16 -0.87 5.72
C TRP A 164 11.12 0.23 5.56
N PRO A 165 9.90 0.07 6.11
CA PRO A 165 8.91 1.12 6.10
C PRO A 165 9.38 2.28 7.00
N VAL A 166 9.32 3.49 6.46
CA VAL A 166 9.64 4.72 7.18
C VAL A 166 8.67 5.81 6.76
N PHE A 167 8.56 6.87 7.56
CA PHE A 167 7.84 8.06 7.16
C PHE A 167 8.75 9.27 7.28
N LEU A 168 9.07 9.89 6.15
CA LEU A 168 9.79 11.15 6.08
C LEU A 168 8.97 12.09 5.19
N PRO A 169 8.34 13.13 5.78
CA PRO A 169 7.63 14.12 5.00
C PRO A 169 8.62 14.95 4.17
N PRO A 170 8.19 15.54 3.04
CA PRO A 170 8.98 16.51 2.30
C PRO A 170 9.15 17.79 3.12
N LEU A 171 10.09 18.64 2.73
CA LEU A 171 10.26 19.95 3.34
C LEU A 171 9.10 20.88 3.03
N GLU A 172 8.60 20.81 1.80
CA GLU A 172 7.47 21.60 1.33
C GLU A 172 6.64 20.74 0.38
N CYS A 173 5.32 20.77 0.56
CA CYS A 173 4.40 20.24 -0.46
C CYS A 173 4.15 21.34 -1.50
N VAL A 174 4.58 21.10 -2.72
CA VAL A 174 4.19 21.97 -3.82
C VAL A 174 2.75 21.63 -4.17
N GLU A 175 1.83 22.54 -3.89
CA GLU A 175 0.46 22.37 -4.35
C GLU A 175 0.48 22.30 -5.89
N PRO A 176 -0.22 21.34 -6.51
CA PRO A 176 -0.36 21.33 -7.96
C PRO A 176 -0.97 22.68 -8.37
N SER A 177 -0.25 23.42 -9.21
CA SER A 177 -0.79 24.66 -9.78
C SER A 177 -2.05 24.34 -10.56
N LEU A 178 -3.17 24.87 -10.09
CA LEU A 178 -4.50 24.82 -10.73
C LEU A 178 -4.44 25.36 -12.16
#